data_74c62d192455e2c4eec74f795c65476b
#
_entry.id   74c62d192455e2c4eec74f795c65476b
#
_cell.length_a   1.000
_cell.length_b   1.000
_cell.length_c   1.000
_cell.angle_alpha   90.00
_cell.angle_beta   90.00
_cell.angle_gamma   90.00
#
_symmetry.space_group_name_H-M   'P 1'
#
loop_
_entity.id
_entity.type
_entity.pdbx_description
1 polymer ?
#
loop_
_entity_poly.entity_id
_entity_poly.type
_entity_poly.pdbx_seq_one_letter_code
_entity_poly.pdbx_strand_id
1 'polypeptide(L)'
;MKIATATSTVSELGPLAQRVYGFVDTQKKILAAGVTKESDWDPLTEFIDADKFKRVGAYLEELTWPDYRKFLTGWMAGGTRFEFTEFQISEVGNSVFQEIEERHWRGEEFIRKNVIAVYKFDDAGKLYHLDIYEQAQDSGDWIKESARAATADA
;
A
#
# COMPACT_ATOMS: atom_id res chain seq x y z
N MET A 1 7.81 -1.97 -21.43
CA MET A 1 7.97 -2.36 -20.01
C MET A 1 7.43 -3.78 -19.86
N LYS A 2 8.26 -4.74 -19.55
CA LYS A 2 7.78 -6.09 -19.26
C LYS A 2 7.15 -6.05 -17.86
N ILE A 3 5.84 -6.19 -17.80
CA ILE A 3 5.15 -6.51 -16.55
C ILE A 3 5.63 -7.91 -16.18
N ALA A 4 6.50 -8.00 -15.18
CA ALA A 4 6.79 -9.29 -14.58
C ALA A 4 5.51 -9.72 -13.84
N THR A 5 4.68 -10.49 -14.50
CA THR A 5 3.71 -11.31 -13.80
C THR A 5 4.53 -12.20 -12.89
N ALA A 6 4.45 -11.98 -11.58
CA ALA A 6 5.04 -12.90 -10.63
C ALA A 6 4.35 -14.25 -10.84
N THR A 7 5.01 -15.12 -11.56
CA THR A 7 4.56 -16.50 -11.79
C THR A 7 4.88 -17.41 -10.60
N SER A 8 5.47 -16.82 -9.54
CA SER A 8 5.73 -17.55 -8.31
C SER A 8 4.42 -17.88 -7.62
N THR A 9 4.20 -19.12 -7.30
CA THR A 9 3.10 -19.50 -6.42
C THR A 9 3.37 -18.96 -5.01
N VAL A 10 2.31 -18.67 -4.23
CA VAL A 10 2.45 -18.17 -2.85
C VAL A 10 3.36 -19.10 -2.02
N SER A 11 3.39 -20.39 -2.29
CA SER A 11 4.23 -21.38 -1.61
C SER A 11 5.74 -21.24 -1.91
N GLU A 12 6.11 -20.54 -2.98
CA GLU A 12 7.52 -20.29 -3.37
C GLU A 12 8.07 -19.01 -2.73
N LEU A 13 7.21 -18.21 -2.11
CA LEU A 13 7.59 -16.98 -1.43
C LEU A 13 8.07 -17.27 0.00
N GLY A 14 8.92 -16.39 0.53
CA GLY A 14 9.30 -16.43 1.93
C GLY A 14 8.08 -16.20 2.86
N PRO A 15 8.21 -16.56 4.15
CA PRO A 15 7.08 -16.53 5.08
C PRO A 15 6.52 -15.11 5.31
N LEU A 16 7.35 -14.08 5.26
CA LEU A 16 6.90 -12.70 5.46
C LEU A 16 6.19 -12.15 4.22
N ALA A 17 6.64 -12.48 3.01
CA ALA A 17 5.94 -12.14 1.79
C ALA A 17 4.55 -12.81 1.74
N GLN A 18 4.42 -14.03 2.22
CA GLN A 18 3.14 -14.71 2.37
C GLN A 18 2.22 -13.97 3.35
N ARG A 19 2.77 -13.44 4.45
CA ARG A 19 2.01 -12.63 5.40
C ARG A 19 1.53 -11.32 4.79
N VAL A 20 2.33 -10.67 3.94
CA VAL A 20 1.89 -9.49 3.17
C VAL A 20 0.69 -9.83 2.30
N TYR A 21 0.72 -10.94 1.58
CA TYR A 21 -0.43 -11.39 0.79
C TYR A 21 -1.67 -11.67 1.65
N GLY A 22 -1.49 -12.31 2.80
CA GLY A 22 -2.58 -12.52 3.75
C GLY A 22 -3.21 -11.21 4.24
N PHE A 23 -2.38 -10.23 4.57
CA PHE A 23 -2.80 -8.89 4.96
C PHE A 23 -3.59 -8.19 3.83
N VAL A 24 -3.06 -8.20 2.62
CA VAL A 24 -3.71 -7.59 1.44
C VAL A 24 -5.01 -8.30 1.09
N ASP A 25 -5.04 -9.62 1.09
CA ASP A 25 -6.25 -10.39 0.83
C ASP A 25 -7.35 -10.14 1.87
N THR A 26 -6.96 -10.00 3.13
CA THR A 26 -7.89 -9.64 4.21
C THR A 26 -8.45 -8.24 3.99
N GLN A 27 -7.63 -7.26 3.61
CA GLN A 27 -8.11 -5.94 3.22
C GLN A 27 -9.12 -6.00 2.08
N LYS A 28 -8.83 -6.76 1.03
CA LYS A 28 -9.76 -6.93 -0.10
C LYS A 28 -11.09 -7.53 0.33
N LYS A 29 -11.07 -8.52 1.21
CA LYS A 29 -12.30 -9.14 1.74
C LYS A 29 -13.13 -8.15 2.57
N ILE A 30 -12.48 -7.35 3.40
CA ILE A 30 -13.14 -6.30 4.18
C ILE A 30 -13.80 -5.27 3.25
N LEU A 31 -13.08 -4.82 2.23
CA LEU A 31 -13.59 -3.88 1.23
C LEU A 31 -14.79 -4.44 0.46
N ALA A 32 -14.72 -5.70 0.05
CA ALA A 32 -15.80 -6.36 -0.67
C ALA A 32 -17.07 -6.53 0.18
N ALA A 33 -16.91 -6.73 1.49
CA ALA A 33 -18.04 -6.84 2.44
C ALA A 33 -18.68 -5.48 2.76
N GLY A 34 -17.98 -4.39 2.48
CA GLY A 34 -18.40 -3.03 2.80
C GLY A 34 -17.93 -2.58 4.19
N VAL A 35 -17.39 -1.35 4.23
CA VAL A 35 -16.87 -0.74 5.46
C VAL A 35 -17.82 0.37 5.91
N THR A 36 -18.31 0.28 7.15
CA THR A 36 -19.20 1.27 7.76
C THR A 36 -18.63 1.87 9.04
N LYS A 37 -17.69 1.18 9.69
CA LYS A 37 -17.10 1.59 10.98
C LYS A 37 -15.65 1.11 11.08
N GLU A 38 -14.91 1.74 11.98
CA GLU A 38 -13.47 1.45 12.16
C GLU A 38 -13.20 0.00 12.58
N SER A 39 -14.10 -0.61 13.37
CA SER A 39 -13.94 -2.00 13.82
C SER A 39 -14.08 -3.03 12.68
N ASP A 40 -14.57 -2.65 11.51
CA ASP A 40 -14.62 -3.53 10.36
C ASP A 40 -13.22 -3.94 9.87
N TRP A 41 -12.18 -3.16 10.25
CA TRP A 41 -10.78 -3.45 9.96
C TRP A 41 -10.10 -4.39 10.96
N ASP A 42 -10.77 -4.77 12.06
CA ASP A 42 -10.18 -5.58 13.13
C ASP A 42 -9.60 -6.93 12.69
N PRO A 43 -10.11 -7.62 11.64
CA PRO A 43 -9.45 -8.84 11.15
C PRO A 43 -7.99 -8.66 10.73
N LEU A 44 -7.55 -7.44 10.41
CA LEU A 44 -6.15 -7.15 10.08
C LEU A 44 -5.21 -7.31 11.29
N THR A 45 -5.73 -7.30 12.51
CA THR A 45 -4.93 -7.47 13.73
C THR A 45 -4.28 -8.85 13.83
N GLU A 46 -4.71 -9.81 13.03
CA GLU A 46 -4.01 -11.09 12.88
C GLU A 46 -2.58 -10.90 12.37
N PHE A 47 -2.36 -9.90 11.52
CA PHE A 47 -1.09 -9.66 10.83
C PHE A 47 -0.22 -8.59 11.49
N ILE A 48 -0.80 -7.71 12.29
CA ILE A 48 -0.14 -6.54 12.84
C ILE A 48 0.03 -6.61 14.37
N ASP A 49 1.05 -5.92 14.88
CA ASP A 49 1.13 -5.56 16.28
C ASP A 49 0.40 -4.22 16.47
N ALA A 50 -0.84 -4.28 16.94
CA ALA A 50 -1.71 -3.10 17.03
C ALA A 50 -1.16 -1.99 17.94
N ASP A 51 -0.36 -2.36 18.95
CA ASP A 51 0.21 -1.41 19.92
C ASP A 51 1.45 -0.70 19.38
N LYS A 52 2.21 -1.36 18.50
CA LYS A 52 3.46 -0.84 17.95
C LYS A 52 3.34 -0.34 16.52
N PHE A 53 2.26 -0.68 15.82
CA PHE A 53 2.09 -0.38 14.41
C PHE A 53 2.19 1.12 14.13
N LYS A 54 2.98 1.44 13.11
CA LYS A 54 3.10 2.78 12.55
C LYS A 54 3.15 2.69 11.03
N ARG A 55 2.30 3.46 10.36
CA ARG A 55 2.38 3.68 8.92
C ARG A 55 2.89 5.09 8.67
N VAL A 56 3.95 5.20 7.86
CA VAL A 56 4.49 6.47 7.41
C VAL A 56 4.12 6.63 5.93
N GLY A 57 3.32 7.64 5.64
CA GLY A 57 2.84 7.89 4.28
C GLY A 57 3.78 8.77 3.45
N ALA A 58 3.35 9.09 2.23
CA ALA A 58 4.16 9.81 1.24
C ALA A 58 4.59 11.20 1.68
N TYR A 59 3.89 11.82 2.61
CA TYR A 59 4.19 13.15 3.14
C TYR A 59 4.83 13.10 4.53
N LEU A 60 5.35 11.92 4.92
CA LEU A 60 5.92 11.65 6.25
C LEU A 60 4.89 11.73 7.38
N GLU A 61 3.62 11.68 7.08
CA GLU A 61 2.56 11.54 8.08
C GLU A 61 2.65 10.18 8.76
N GLU A 62 2.59 10.18 10.08
CA GLU A 62 2.67 8.98 10.90
C GLU A 62 1.27 8.62 11.43
N LEU A 63 0.81 7.41 11.13
CA LEU A 63 -0.46 6.89 11.58
C LEU A 63 -0.23 5.66 12.46
N THR A 64 -0.75 5.70 13.68
CA THR A 64 -0.89 4.53 14.55
C THR A 64 -1.98 3.61 14.00
N TRP A 65 -2.16 2.41 14.59
CA TRP A 65 -3.25 1.53 14.13
C TRP A 65 -4.64 2.17 14.26
N PRO A 66 -5.02 2.82 15.37
CA PRO A 66 -6.28 3.54 15.45
C PRO A 66 -6.43 4.64 14.38
N ASP A 67 -5.37 5.41 14.14
CA ASP A 67 -5.36 6.46 13.12
C ASP A 67 -5.51 5.89 11.72
N TYR A 68 -4.84 4.78 11.43
CA TYR A 68 -4.91 4.13 10.13
C TYR A 68 -6.31 3.57 9.84
N ARG A 69 -6.95 2.95 10.82
CA ARG A 69 -8.35 2.52 10.68
C ARG A 69 -9.28 3.69 10.37
N LYS A 70 -9.10 4.80 11.08
CA LYS A 70 -9.89 6.02 10.83
C LYS A 70 -9.65 6.56 9.43
N PHE A 71 -8.40 6.62 8.99
CA PHE A 71 -8.01 7.03 7.65
C PHE A 71 -8.68 6.15 6.57
N LEU A 72 -8.57 4.84 6.69
CA LEU A 72 -9.14 3.89 5.74
C LEU A 72 -10.67 3.99 5.69
N THR A 73 -11.31 4.13 6.84
CA THR A 73 -12.77 4.26 6.93
C THR A 73 -13.25 5.54 6.26
N GLY A 74 -12.58 6.67 6.50
CA GLY A 74 -12.89 7.95 5.86
C GLY A 74 -12.64 7.92 4.36
N TRP A 75 -11.57 7.25 3.92
CA TRP A 75 -11.25 7.10 2.51
C TRP A 75 -12.32 6.30 1.77
N MET A 76 -12.83 5.22 2.36
CA MET A 76 -13.92 4.41 1.79
C MET A 76 -15.26 5.14 1.80
N ALA A 77 -15.54 5.93 2.84
CA ALA A 77 -16.76 6.74 2.91
C ALA A 77 -16.82 7.80 1.79
N GLY A 78 -15.69 8.22 1.26
CA GLY A 78 -15.61 9.13 0.11
C GLY A 78 -15.94 8.47 -1.24
N GLY A 79 -16.27 7.17 -1.28
CA GLY A 79 -16.64 6.45 -2.49
C GLY A 79 -15.44 6.11 -3.39
N THR A 80 -14.26 5.97 -2.83
CA THR A 80 -13.06 5.63 -3.59
C THR A 80 -13.08 4.17 -4.03
N ARG A 81 -12.88 3.91 -5.32
CA ARG A 81 -12.56 2.60 -5.85
C ARG A 81 -11.05 2.50 -6.01
N PHE A 82 -10.49 1.40 -5.56
CA PHE A 82 -9.06 1.15 -5.57
C PHE A 82 -8.73 -0.17 -6.27
N GLU A 83 -7.72 -0.12 -7.13
CA GLU A 83 -7.12 -1.30 -7.76
C GLU A 83 -5.60 -1.13 -7.76
N PHE A 84 -4.88 -2.24 -7.76
CA PHE A 84 -3.44 -2.20 -7.94
C PHE A 84 -2.93 -3.38 -8.77
N THR A 85 -1.76 -3.16 -9.37
CA THR A 85 -0.99 -4.20 -10.08
C THR A 85 0.35 -4.33 -9.39
N GLU A 86 0.69 -5.55 -8.98
CA GLU A 86 2.01 -5.83 -8.40
C GLU A 86 3.04 -6.03 -9.51
N PHE A 87 4.15 -5.32 -9.43
CA PHE A 87 5.30 -5.48 -10.32
C PHE A 87 6.31 -6.44 -9.73
N GLN A 88 6.59 -6.33 -8.44
CA GLN A 88 7.55 -7.16 -7.74
C GLN A 88 7.26 -7.19 -6.25
N ILE A 89 7.57 -8.31 -5.62
CA ILE A 89 7.66 -8.46 -4.18
C ILE A 89 8.98 -9.14 -3.83
N SER A 90 9.66 -8.64 -2.81
CA SER A 90 10.96 -9.15 -2.36
C SER A 90 11.01 -9.17 -0.84
N GLU A 91 11.52 -10.26 -0.28
CA GLU A 91 11.74 -10.42 1.16
C GLU A 91 13.24 -10.36 1.44
N VAL A 92 13.65 -9.46 2.34
CA VAL A 92 15.04 -9.28 2.75
C VAL A 92 15.08 -9.14 4.27
N GLY A 93 15.65 -10.14 4.95
CA GLY A 93 15.66 -10.16 6.41
C GLY A 93 14.24 -10.14 6.98
N ASN A 94 13.93 -9.16 7.80
CA ASN A 94 12.60 -8.96 8.40
C ASN A 94 11.73 -7.94 7.63
N SER A 95 12.12 -7.58 6.42
CA SER A 95 11.43 -6.60 5.60
C SER A 95 10.91 -7.21 4.31
N VAL A 96 9.76 -6.72 3.85
CA VAL A 96 9.18 -7.05 2.55
C VAL A 96 8.99 -5.78 1.76
N PHE A 97 9.50 -5.77 0.53
CA PHE A 97 9.37 -4.67 -0.43
C PHE A 97 8.36 -5.09 -1.49
N GLN A 98 7.29 -4.33 -1.63
CA GLN A 98 6.27 -4.57 -2.64
C GLN A 98 6.17 -3.36 -3.56
N GLU A 99 6.50 -3.55 -4.83
CA GLU A 99 6.37 -2.52 -5.87
C GLU A 99 5.06 -2.72 -6.58
N ILE A 100 4.22 -1.68 -6.58
CA ILE A 100 2.89 -1.72 -7.18
C ILE A 100 2.60 -0.45 -7.97
N GLU A 101 1.67 -0.56 -8.92
CA GLU A 101 0.97 0.59 -9.48
C GLU A 101 -0.42 0.63 -8.86
N GLU A 102 -0.75 1.74 -8.24
CA GLU A 102 -2.08 1.98 -7.67
C GLU A 102 -2.93 2.84 -8.62
N ARG A 103 -4.21 2.50 -8.69
CA ARG A 103 -5.22 3.26 -9.43
C ARG A 103 -6.39 3.54 -8.50
N HIS A 104 -6.74 4.81 -8.40
CA HIS A 104 -7.82 5.31 -7.55
C HIS A 104 -8.84 6.06 -8.37
N TRP A 105 -10.12 5.77 -8.18
CA TRP A 105 -11.23 6.50 -8.80
C TRP A 105 -12.14 7.04 -7.70
N ARG A 106 -12.48 8.32 -7.81
CA ARG A 106 -13.49 8.97 -6.95
C ARG A 106 -14.36 9.85 -7.87
N GLY A 107 -15.58 9.38 -8.20
CA GLY A 107 -16.40 10.03 -9.21
C GLY A 107 -15.69 10.02 -10.56
N GLU A 108 -15.50 11.21 -11.15
CA GLU A 108 -14.77 11.41 -12.41
C GLU A 108 -13.26 11.57 -12.22
N GLU A 109 -12.80 11.70 -10.99
CA GLU A 109 -11.38 11.83 -10.70
C GLU A 109 -10.68 10.48 -10.79
N PHE A 110 -9.51 10.48 -11.42
CA PHE A 110 -8.63 9.32 -11.55
C PHE A 110 -7.20 9.68 -11.18
N ILE A 111 -6.60 8.91 -10.29
CA ILE A 111 -5.21 9.04 -9.89
C ILE A 111 -4.50 7.71 -10.11
N ARG A 112 -3.36 7.77 -10.78
CA ARG A 112 -2.42 6.66 -10.92
C ARG A 112 -1.09 7.04 -10.29
N LYS A 113 -0.52 6.13 -9.50
CA LYS A 113 0.78 6.32 -8.89
C LYS A 113 1.54 5.01 -8.76
N ASN A 114 2.86 5.09 -8.82
CA ASN A 114 3.72 3.97 -8.47
C ASN A 114 4.07 4.07 -6.99
N VAL A 115 4.07 2.93 -6.32
CA VAL A 115 4.31 2.85 -4.88
C VAL A 115 5.27 1.71 -4.58
N ILE A 116 6.21 1.96 -3.68
CA ILE A 116 6.92 0.90 -2.97
C ILE A 116 6.43 0.94 -1.53
N ALA A 117 5.78 -0.14 -1.11
CA ALA A 117 5.43 -0.37 0.29
C ALA A 117 6.52 -1.21 0.95
N VAL A 118 7.07 -0.73 2.05
CA VAL A 118 8.07 -1.44 2.83
C VAL A 118 7.43 -1.89 4.14
N TYR A 119 7.23 -3.19 4.26
CA TYR A 119 6.65 -3.84 5.44
C TYR A 119 7.76 -4.35 6.34
N LYS A 120 7.75 -3.97 7.62
CA LYS A 120 8.72 -4.44 8.62
C LYS A 120 8.02 -5.27 9.68
N PHE A 121 8.56 -6.46 9.91
CA PHE A 121 8.00 -7.45 10.82
C PHE A 121 8.88 -7.66 12.04
N ASP A 122 8.27 -7.94 13.19
CA ASP A 122 8.97 -8.38 14.38
C ASP A 122 9.29 -9.88 14.32
N ASP A 123 9.97 -10.41 15.35
CA ASP A 123 10.38 -11.81 15.40
C ASP A 123 9.18 -12.77 15.51
N ALA A 124 8.01 -12.29 15.94
CA ALA A 124 6.78 -13.06 15.97
C ALA A 124 6.02 -13.04 14.62
N GLY A 125 6.58 -12.38 13.61
CA GLY A 125 5.95 -12.23 12.30
C GLY A 125 4.79 -11.23 12.28
N LYS A 126 4.77 -10.29 13.21
CA LYS A 126 3.77 -9.23 13.26
C LYS A 126 4.31 -7.95 12.59
N LEU A 127 3.49 -7.36 11.76
CA LEU A 127 3.78 -6.09 11.09
C LEU A 127 3.73 -4.95 12.11
N TYR A 128 4.84 -4.27 12.32
CA TYR A 128 4.92 -3.13 13.24
C TYR A 128 5.23 -1.81 12.55
N HIS A 129 5.68 -1.84 11.30
CA HIS A 129 6.02 -0.63 10.56
C HIS A 129 5.76 -0.81 9.06
N LEU A 130 5.15 0.19 8.46
CA LEU A 130 4.82 0.23 7.04
C LEU A 130 5.19 1.61 6.49
N ASP A 131 6.20 1.65 5.61
CA ASP A 131 6.58 2.86 4.89
C ASP A 131 6.00 2.86 3.47
N ILE A 132 5.49 4.00 3.03
CA ILE A 132 4.94 4.20 1.68
C ILE A 132 5.79 5.21 0.94
N TYR A 133 6.43 4.78 -0.13
CA TYR A 133 7.18 5.62 -1.06
C TYR A 133 6.41 5.74 -2.36
N GLU A 134 6.13 6.96 -2.80
CA GLU A 134 5.28 7.20 -3.96
C GLU A 134 5.96 7.99 -5.05
N GLN A 135 5.65 7.62 -6.31
CA GLN A 135 5.84 8.47 -7.47
C GLN A 135 4.46 8.92 -7.94
N ALA A 136 4.05 10.11 -7.52
CA ALA A 136 2.77 10.69 -7.89
C ALA A 136 2.97 11.76 -8.97
N GLN A 137 1.94 11.92 -9.79
CA GLN A 137 1.92 12.91 -10.87
C GLN A 137 2.01 14.37 -10.32
N ASP A 138 1.69 14.57 -9.06
CA ASP A 138 1.59 15.87 -8.38
C ASP A 138 2.66 16.10 -7.30
N SER A 139 3.91 15.69 -7.57
CA SER A 139 5.02 15.82 -6.61
C SER A 139 5.65 17.22 -6.50
N GLY A 140 5.02 18.26 -7.07
CA GLY A 140 5.46 19.65 -7.02
C GLY A 140 5.58 20.29 -8.40
N ASP A 141 5.14 21.54 -8.53
CA ASP A 141 5.05 22.21 -9.84
C ASP A 141 6.41 22.40 -10.51
N TRP A 142 7.43 22.81 -9.76
CA TRP A 142 8.76 23.04 -10.31
C TRP A 142 9.43 21.75 -10.82
N ILE A 143 9.19 20.61 -10.15
CA ILE A 143 9.70 19.31 -10.60
C ILE A 143 8.98 18.88 -11.88
N LYS A 144 7.67 19.07 -11.95
CA LYS A 144 6.87 18.80 -13.15
C LYS A 144 7.35 19.64 -14.33
N GLU A 145 7.58 20.91 -14.12
CA GLU A 145 8.07 21.84 -15.16
C GLU A 145 9.44 21.40 -15.67
N SER A 146 10.36 21.07 -14.76
CA SER A 146 11.70 20.59 -15.12
C SER A 146 11.63 19.27 -15.91
N ALA A 147 10.77 18.34 -15.50
CA ALA A 147 10.59 17.08 -16.22
C ALA A 147 9.97 17.28 -17.61
N ARG A 148 9.01 18.18 -17.75
CA ARG A 148 8.41 18.53 -19.05
C ARG A 148 9.45 19.18 -19.97
N ALA A 149 10.26 20.11 -19.46
CA ALA A 149 11.32 20.76 -20.23
C ALA A 149 12.36 19.75 -20.73
N ALA A 150 12.70 18.75 -19.91
CA ALA A 150 13.66 17.70 -20.27
C ALA A 150 13.14 16.76 -21.37
N THR A 151 11.84 16.66 -21.56
CA THR A 151 11.20 15.78 -22.57
C THR A 151 10.65 16.52 -23.79
N ALA A 152 10.63 17.85 -23.77
CA ALA A 152 10.06 18.66 -24.85
C ALA A 152 10.85 18.58 -26.16
N ASP A 153 12.17 18.27 -26.10
CA ASP A 153 13.07 18.15 -27.25
C ASP A 153 13.28 16.70 -27.71
N ALA A 154 12.52 15.78 -27.19
CA ALA A 154 12.61 14.36 -27.55
C ALA A 154 11.70 13.99 -28.71
#